data_3988ecb8fb5fad7102a3731c8504f154
#
_entry.id   3988ecb8fb5fad7102a3731c8504f154
#
_cell.length_a   1.000
_cell.length_b   1.000
_cell.length_c   1.000
_cell.angle_alpha   90.00
_cell.angle_beta   90.00
_cell.angle_gamma   90.00
#
_symmetry.space_group_name_H-M   'P 1'
#
loop_
_entity.id
_entity.type
_entity.pdbx_description
1 polymer ?
#
loop_
_entity_poly.entity_id
_entity_poly.type
_entity_poly.pdbx_seq_one_letter_code
_entity_poly.pdbx_strand_id
1 'polypeptide(L)'
;MLVACSSSEQNLTYSTKPILNITSSLSPLIQVETTQKSAVIKNKSQQLLNISYHLYWYDHLGVTQIWENQQESYSAQFLLKPQEQKSIDLTKPTVESKNYRLYLK
;
A
#
# COMPACT_ATOMS: atom_id res chain seq x y z
N MET A 1 -24.02 10.25 18.40
CA MET A 1 -23.33 9.88 18.06
C MET A 1 -23.26 8.76 17.16
N LEU A 2 -24.08 8.08 16.87
CA LEU A 2 -24.10 7.04 15.96
C LEU A 2 -23.89 7.45 14.57
N VAL A 3 -24.08 8.70 14.35
CA VAL A 3 -23.83 9.27 13.06
C VAL A 3 -22.45 9.00 12.55
N ALA A 4 -21.50 8.94 13.45
CA ALA A 4 -20.13 8.70 13.04
C ALA A 4 -19.96 7.34 12.40
N CYS A 5 -20.67 6.35 12.85
CA CYS A 5 -20.56 5.02 12.28
C CYS A 5 -21.07 4.97 10.87
N SER A 6 -22.18 5.63 10.62
CA SER A 6 -22.75 5.66 9.29
C SER A 6 -21.80 6.36 8.32
N SER A 7 -21.18 7.41 8.78
CA SER A 7 -20.23 8.11 7.94
C SER A 7 -19.04 7.24 7.60
N SER A 8 -18.60 6.44 8.55
CA SER A 8 -17.48 5.56 8.30
C SER A 8 -17.80 4.56 7.21
N GLU A 9 -18.98 4.01 7.23
CA GLU A 9 -19.36 3.04 6.23
C GLU A 9 -19.40 3.65 4.85
N GLN A 10 -19.92 4.84 4.75
CA GLN A 10 -19.96 5.51 3.46
C GLN A 10 -18.56 5.81 2.96
N ASN A 11 -17.67 6.15 3.86
CA ASN A 11 -16.32 6.46 3.48
C ASN A 11 -15.58 5.27 2.92
N LEU A 12 -15.94 4.08 3.33
CA LEU A 12 -15.29 2.89 2.80
C LEU A 12 -15.48 2.77 1.29
N THR A 13 -16.61 3.20 0.77
CA THR A 13 -16.90 3.11 -0.65
C THR A 13 -16.08 4.10 -1.47
N TYR A 14 -15.89 5.29 -0.95
CA TYR A 14 -15.20 6.35 -1.70
C TYR A 14 -13.94 6.83 -0.98
N SER A 15 -13.35 5.97 -0.19
CA SER A 15 -12.18 6.35 0.58
C SER A 15 -11.01 6.66 -0.33
N THR A 16 -10.26 7.71 0.00
CA THR A 16 -9.01 8.01 -0.67
C THR A 16 -7.83 7.57 0.16
N LYS A 17 -8.10 6.91 1.30
CA LYS A 17 -7.02 6.41 2.15
C LYS A 17 -6.45 5.14 1.58
N PRO A 18 -5.13 4.99 1.59
CA PRO A 18 -4.51 3.76 1.10
C PRO A 18 -4.91 2.55 1.93
N ILE A 19 -4.96 1.42 1.29
CA ILE A 19 -5.20 0.15 1.95
C ILE A 19 -3.87 -0.56 2.07
N LEU A 20 -3.48 -0.89 3.29
CA LEU A 20 -2.21 -1.56 3.55
C LEU A 20 -2.49 -2.95 4.07
N ASN A 21 -1.98 -3.95 3.36
CA ASN A 21 -2.09 -5.35 3.77
C ASN A 21 -0.69 -5.90 3.97
N ILE A 22 -0.44 -6.48 5.14
CA ILE A 22 0.86 -7.05 5.47
C ILE A 22 0.62 -8.46 5.96
N THR A 23 1.37 -9.44 5.44
CA THR A 23 1.21 -10.82 5.91
C THR A 23 1.51 -10.90 7.40
N SER A 24 0.88 -11.84 8.09
CA SER A 24 1.02 -11.95 9.54
C SER A 24 2.45 -12.28 9.97
N SER A 25 3.21 -12.96 9.13
CA SER A 25 4.59 -13.30 9.44
C SER A 25 5.51 -12.08 9.34
N LEU A 26 5.17 -11.12 8.50
CA LEU A 26 6.00 -9.94 8.28
C LEU A 26 5.59 -8.78 9.18
N SER A 27 4.31 -8.70 9.50
CA SER A 27 3.76 -7.55 10.21
C SER A 27 4.52 -7.18 11.50
N PRO A 28 4.89 -8.12 12.36
CA PRO A 28 5.59 -7.73 13.61
C PRO A 28 7.04 -7.31 13.37
N LEU A 29 7.58 -7.52 12.18
CA LEU A 29 8.98 -7.26 11.90
C LEU A 29 9.23 -5.91 11.26
N ILE A 30 8.18 -5.24 10.79
CA ILE A 30 8.35 -3.98 10.05
C ILE A 30 7.41 -2.92 10.57
N GLN A 31 7.75 -1.68 10.23
CA GLN A 31 6.90 -0.53 10.45
C GLN A 31 6.70 0.14 9.10
N VAL A 32 5.45 0.50 8.78
CA VAL A 32 5.14 1.08 7.48
C VAL A 32 4.37 2.38 7.67
N GLU A 33 4.81 3.41 6.96
CA GLU A 33 4.10 4.68 6.92
C GLU A 33 3.79 4.99 5.47
N THR A 34 2.55 5.33 5.19
CA THR A 34 2.11 5.58 3.82
C THR A 34 1.68 7.03 3.66
N THR A 35 1.89 7.54 2.46
CA THR A 35 1.35 8.81 2.03
C THR A 35 0.56 8.56 0.75
N GLN A 36 0.09 9.62 0.12
CA GLN A 36 -0.63 9.47 -1.14
C GLN A 36 0.29 9.07 -2.30
N LYS A 37 1.60 9.22 -2.14
CA LYS A 37 2.55 9.00 -3.21
C LYS A 37 3.64 8.00 -2.88
N SER A 38 3.81 7.65 -1.63
CA SER A 38 4.95 6.84 -1.23
C SER A 38 4.65 6.01 0.00
N ALA A 39 5.50 5.05 0.25
CA ALA A 39 5.47 4.24 1.47
C ALA A 39 6.89 4.11 1.99
N VAL A 40 7.06 4.25 3.29
CA VAL A 40 8.35 4.05 3.94
C VAL A 40 8.23 2.80 4.79
N ILE A 41 9.12 1.85 4.56
CA ILE A 41 9.12 0.57 5.26
C ILE A 41 10.41 0.45 6.05
N LYS A 42 10.29 0.22 7.35
CA LYS A 42 11.44 0.07 8.23
C LYS A 42 11.49 -1.35 8.79
N ASN A 43 12.65 -1.96 8.74
CA ASN A 43 12.91 -3.27 9.35
C ASN A 43 13.23 -3.06 10.82
N LYS A 44 12.30 -3.45 11.70
CA LYS A 44 12.48 -3.32 13.15
C LYS A 44 13.16 -4.55 13.74
N SER A 45 13.41 -5.55 12.93
CA SER A 45 13.96 -6.82 13.42
C SER A 45 15.48 -6.80 13.39
N GLN A 46 16.07 -7.88 13.87
CA GLN A 46 17.50 -8.08 13.85
C GLN A 46 17.94 -8.95 12.67
N GLN A 47 17.00 -9.21 11.74
CA GLN A 47 17.25 -10.09 10.61
C GLN A 47 17.22 -9.30 9.31
N LEU A 48 17.92 -9.80 8.31
CA LEU A 48 17.77 -9.32 6.95
C LEU A 48 16.42 -9.78 6.42
N LEU A 49 15.63 -8.88 5.89
CA LEU A 49 14.30 -9.20 5.35
C LEU A 49 14.30 -9.04 3.85
N ASN A 50 13.67 -10.00 3.17
CA ASN A 50 13.38 -9.90 1.74
C ASN A 50 11.89 -9.61 1.63
N ILE A 51 11.53 -8.41 1.21
CA ILE A 51 10.15 -7.95 1.18
C ILE A 51 9.68 -7.84 -0.24
N SER A 52 8.57 -8.50 -0.53
CA SER A 52 7.91 -8.40 -1.83
C SER A 52 6.67 -7.53 -1.68
N TYR A 53 6.33 -6.78 -2.71
CA TYR A 53 5.11 -6.01 -2.64
C TYR A 53 4.37 -6.01 -3.96
N HIS A 54 3.05 -5.80 -3.86
CA HIS A 54 2.17 -5.63 -5.01
C HIS A 54 1.41 -4.35 -4.79
N LEU A 55 1.36 -3.50 -5.81
CA LEU A 55 0.69 -2.21 -5.75
C LEU A 55 -0.45 -2.20 -6.74
N TYR A 56 -1.66 -1.88 -6.26
CA TYR A 56 -2.86 -1.75 -7.08
C TYR A 56 -3.39 -0.33 -6.93
N TRP A 57 -3.77 0.28 -8.03
CA TRP A 57 -4.36 1.60 -8.01
C TRP A 57 -5.82 1.53 -8.47
N TYR A 58 -6.65 2.39 -7.90
CA TYR A 58 -8.08 2.44 -8.20
C TYR A 58 -8.49 3.88 -8.46
N ASP A 59 -9.53 4.08 -9.27
CA ASP A 59 -10.10 5.40 -9.46
C ASP A 59 -11.06 5.70 -8.29
N HIS A 60 -11.76 6.84 -8.36
CA HIS A 60 -12.64 7.26 -7.27
C HIS A 60 -13.87 6.34 -7.12
N LEU A 61 -14.16 5.52 -8.11
CA LEU A 61 -15.26 4.57 -8.03
C LEU A 61 -14.79 3.18 -7.62
N GLY A 62 -13.50 3.01 -7.38
CA GLY A 62 -12.95 1.72 -6.99
C GLY A 62 -12.59 0.81 -8.14
N VAL A 63 -12.55 1.33 -9.35
CA VAL A 63 -12.19 0.54 -10.53
C VAL A 63 -10.67 0.45 -10.62
N THR A 64 -10.17 -0.77 -10.79
CA THR A 64 -8.72 -1.01 -10.89
C THR A 64 -8.16 -0.31 -12.11
N GLN A 65 -7.10 0.45 -11.90
CA GLN A 65 -6.40 1.14 -12.97
C GLN A 65 -5.30 0.24 -13.50
N ILE A 66 -5.13 0.21 -14.80
CA ILE A 66 -4.26 -0.74 -15.48
C ILE A 66 -3.00 -0.02 -15.96
N TRP A 67 -1.86 -0.68 -15.77
CA TRP A 67 -0.57 -0.15 -16.21
C TRP A 67 -0.43 -0.30 -17.73
N GLU A 68 0.54 0.40 -18.32
CA GLU A 68 0.72 0.40 -19.77
C GLU A 68 0.91 -1.00 -20.34
N ASN A 69 1.53 -1.89 -19.59
CA ASN A 69 1.73 -3.27 -20.03
C ASN A 69 0.49 -4.11 -19.79
N GLN A 70 -0.65 -3.48 -19.51
CA GLN A 70 -1.94 -4.11 -19.28
C GLN A 70 -1.99 -4.97 -18.02
N GLN A 71 -1.11 -4.72 -17.08
CA GLN A 71 -1.12 -5.41 -15.80
C GLN A 71 -1.93 -4.63 -14.79
N GLU A 72 -2.60 -5.36 -13.91
CA GLU A 72 -3.45 -4.76 -12.88
C GLU A 72 -2.67 -4.38 -11.64
N SER A 73 -1.41 -4.78 -11.55
CA SER A 73 -0.61 -4.45 -10.39
C SER A 73 0.85 -4.28 -10.79
N TYR A 74 1.57 -3.55 -9.97
CA TYR A 74 3.01 -3.43 -10.07
C TYR A 74 3.63 -4.24 -8.93
N SER A 75 4.61 -5.07 -9.25
CA SER A 75 5.26 -5.92 -8.25
C SER A 75 6.75 -5.69 -8.25
N ALA A 76 7.34 -5.75 -7.06
CA ALA A 76 8.78 -5.67 -6.91
C ALA A 76 9.17 -6.28 -5.57
N GLN A 77 10.48 -6.43 -5.35
CA GLN A 77 10.97 -6.91 -4.07
C GLN A 77 12.29 -6.22 -3.76
N PHE A 78 12.63 -6.17 -2.49
CA PHE A 78 13.87 -5.55 -2.04
C PHE A 78 14.31 -6.16 -0.70
N LEU A 79 15.58 -5.96 -0.40
CA LEU A 79 16.15 -6.43 0.87
C LEU A 79 16.25 -5.25 1.82
N LEU A 80 15.95 -5.50 3.11
CA LEU A 80 16.13 -4.53 4.17
C LEU A 80 16.99 -5.13 5.26
N LYS A 81 18.10 -4.47 5.56
CA LYS A 81 18.97 -4.86 6.66
C LYS A 81 18.31 -4.48 7.98
N PRO A 82 18.78 -5.07 9.11
CA PRO A 82 18.22 -4.68 10.40
C PRO A 82 18.26 -3.17 10.61
N GLN A 83 17.15 -2.61 11.05
CA GLN A 83 16.98 -1.18 11.34
C GLN A 83 17.04 -0.28 10.11
N GLU A 84 17.19 -0.84 8.93
CA GLU A 84 17.19 -0.06 7.70
C GLU A 84 15.77 0.31 7.29
N GLN A 85 15.60 1.46 6.65
CA GLN A 85 14.32 1.81 6.09
C GLN A 85 14.48 2.17 4.62
N LYS A 86 13.40 1.99 3.87
CA LYS A 86 13.38 2.26 2.44
C LYS A 86 12.08 2.94 2.06
N SER A 87 12.19 3.95 1.21
CA SER A 87 11.03 4.64 0.67
C SER A 87 10.73 4.08 -0.72
N ILE A 88 9.44 3.80 -0.97
CA ILE A 88 8.99 3.30 -2.27
C ILE A 88 8.12 4.37 -2.88
N ASP A 89 8.42 4.73 -4.15
CA ASP A 89 7.55 5.62 -4.89
C ASP A 89 6.39 4.82 -5.44
N LEU A 90 5.18 5.31 -5.22
CA LEU A 90 3.97 4.63 -5.65
C LEU A 90 3.42 5.33 -6.89
N THR A 91 4.04 5.06 -8.02
CA THR A 91 3.69 5.71 -9.29
C THR A 91 2.30 5.31 -9.74
N LYS A 92 1.51 6.28 -10.16
CA LYS A 92 0.16 6.03 -10.64
C LYS A 92 0.18 5.56 -12.09
N PRO A 93 -0.64 4.56 -12.43
CA PRO A 93 -0.73 4.11 -13.83
C PRO A 93 -1.53 5.06 -14.71
N THR A 94 -2.48 5.80 -14.13
CA THR A 94 -3.34 6.71 -14.90
C THR A 94 -3.57 7.98 -14.11
N VAL A 95 -4.07 9.02 -14.78
CA VAL A 95 -4.41 10.28 -14.10
C VAL A 95 -5.66 10.12 -13.25
N GLU A 96 -6.48 9.10 -13.51
CA GLU A 96 -7.68 8.83 -12.72
C GLU A 96 -7.38 8.08 -11.44
N SER A 97 -6.14 7.63 -11.24
CA SER A 97 -5.77 6.87 -10.05
C SER A 97 -5.89 7.76 -8.81
N LYS A 98 -6.69 7.33 -7.84
CA LYS A 98 -6.98 8.12 -6.64
C LYS A 98 -6.64 7.43 -5.35
N ASN A 99 -6.69 6.11 -5.32
CA ASN A 99 -6.43 5.34 -4.12
C ASN A 99 -5.67 4.09 -4.48
N TYR A 100 -4.96 3.53 -3.51
CA TYR A 100 -4.17 2.34 -3.80
C TYR A 100 -4.26 1.31 -2.68
N ARG A 101 -3.92 0.09 -3.03
CA ARG A 101 -3.70 -0.99 -2.07
C ARG A 101 -2.26 -1.43 -2.22
N LEU A 102 -1.55 -1.50 -1.11
CA LEU A 102 -0.18 -1.98 -1.07
C LEU A 102 -0.16 -3.26 -0.24
N TYR A 103 0.28 -4.34 -0.85
CA TYR A 103 0.33 -5.63 -0.21
C TYR A 103 1.80 -6.00 -0.01
N LEU A 104 2.20 -6.23 1.24
CA LEU A 104 3.58 -6.57 1.60
C LEU A 104 3.63 -8.00 2.12
N LYS A 105 4.62 -8.74 1.65
CA LYS A 105 4.80 -10.12 2.11
C LYS A 105 6.26 -10.55 2.09
#